data_acbf87d49fef084f43e25703f4c9b880
#
_entry.id   acbf87d49fef084f43e25703f4c9b880
#
_cell.length_a   1.000
_cell.length_b   1.000
_cell.length_c   1.000
_cell.angle_alpha   90.00
_cell.angle_beta   90.00
_cell.angle_gamma   90.00
#
_symmetry.space_group_name_H-M   'P 1'
#
loop_
_entity.id
_entity.type
_entity.pdbx_description
1 polymer ?
#
loop_
_entity_poly.entity_id
_entity_poly.type
_entity_poly.pdbx_seq_one_letter_code
_entity_poly.pdbx_strand_id
1 'polypeptide(L)'
;MSAKGLTKDLILAEAVACMESTGQPVVSLHEVARRLGVKTPSLYNHIKNTKELRYEIFQYAIGQFVANQRAATANKRKDEAVRAFAEAYHTFATENKGLYRLIMSIPSEEDERAKEVAIPLLETVVEILTDYGLTEESVAHWQRVFRAILHGFISEEDLGYFYYYKSIDLKKSRDIAVQCFLDGLHAELGDKYRNSEE
;
A
#
# COMPACT_ATOMS: atom_id res chain seq x y z
N MET A 1 -32.34 2.34 -13.67
CA MET A 1 -32.26 3.61 -12.91
C MET A 1 -32.08 4.75 -13.91
N SER A 2 -32.81 5.84 -13.73
CA SER A 2 -32.68 7.03 -14.56
C SER A 2 -31.31 7.69 -14.30
N ALA A 3 -30.68 8.29 -15.33
CA ALA A 3 -29.40 9.01 -15.25
C ALA A 3 -29.33 10.11 -14.16
N LYS A 4 -30.41 10.40 -13.52
CA LYS A 4 -30.58 11.41 -12.47
C LYS A 4 -29.89 11.09 -11.12
N GLY A 5 -29.35 9.89 -10.94
CA GLY A 5 -28.65 9.47 -9.71
C GLY A 5 -27.17 9.07 -9.90
N LEU A 6 -26.63 9.20 -11.13
CA LEU A 6 -25.24 8.87 -11.39
C LEU A 6 -24.35 10.05 -10.92
N THR A 7 -23.37 9.73 -10.07
CA THR A 7 -22.37 10.69 -9.58
C THR A 7 -20.97 10.16 -9.84
N LYS A 8 -19.99 11.05 -9.79
CA LYS A 8 -18.58 10.68 -9.91
C LYS A 8 -18.16 9.71 -8.79
N ASP A 9 -18.60 9.99 -7.57
CA ASP A 9 -18.28 9.14 -6.39
C ASP A 9 -18.87 7.73 -6.54
N LEU A 10 -20.08 7.61 -7.08
CA LEU A 10 -20.70 6.32 -7.34
C LEU A 10 -19.93 5.53 -8.41
N ILE A 11 -19.47 6.21 -9.46
CA ILE A 11 -18.63 5.60 -10.51
C ILE A 11 -17.30 5.13 -9.92
N LEU A 12 -16.65 5.96 -9.10
CA LEU A 12 -15.40 5.63 -8.43
C LEU A 12 -15.58 4.40 -7.51
N ALA A 13 -16.60 4.40 -6.66
CA ALA A 13 -16.89 3.30 -5.75
C ALA A 13 -17.12 1.97 -6.49
N GLU A 14 -17.90 2.00 -7.58
CA GLU A 14 -18.16 0.80 -8.39
C GLU A 14 -16.91 0.35 -9.15
N ALA A 15 -16.09 1.29 -9.62
CA ALA A 15 -14.81 0.98 -10.27
C ALA A 15 -13.84 0.27 -9.30
N VAL A 16 -13.76 0.75 -8.06
CA VAL A 16 -13.01 0.09 -6.97
C VAL A 16 -13.56 -1.32 -6.72
N ALA A 17 -14.88 -1.46 -6.58
CA ALA A 17 -15.52 -2.78 -6.37
C ALA A 17 -15.25 -3.75 -7.54
N CYS A 18 -15.22 -3.27 -8.78
CA CYS A 18 -14.82 -4.06 -9.93
C CYS A 18 -13.37 -4.55 -9.84
N MET A 19 -12.45 -3.67 -9.46
CA MET A 19 -11.03 -4.02 -9.31
C MET A 19 -10.84 -5.06 -8.21
N GLU A 20 -11.46 -4.88 -7.05
CA GLU A 20 -11.36 -5.82 -5.94
C GLU A 20 -11.98 -7.18 -6.27
N SER A 21 -13.10 -7.21 -7.00
CA SER A 21 -13.74 -8.47 -7.41
C SER A 21 -12.87 -9.33 -8.34
N THR A 22 -11.93 -8.71 -9.06
CA THR A 22 -11.00 -9.40 -9.98
C THR A 22 -9.59 -9.54 -9.40
N GLY A 23 -9.26 -8.76 -8.37
CA GLY A 23 -7.92 -8.59 -7.86
C GLY A 23 -6.95 -7.98 -8.88
N GLN A 24 -7.42 -7.36 -9.95
CA GLN A 24 -6.58 -6.81 -11.01
C GLN A 24 -6.51 -5.27 -10.94
N PRO A 25 -5.35 -4.65 -11.24
CA PRO A 25 -5.18 -3.19 -11.21
C PRO A 25 -5.77 -2.49 -12.43
N VAL A 26 -6.78 -3.09 -13.04
CA VAL A 26 -7.43 -2.62 -14.27
C VAL A 26 -8.93 -2.58 -14.07
N VAL A 27 -9.56 -1.49 -14.52
CA VAL A 27 -11.00 -1.32 -14.49
C VAL A 27 -11.57 -1.24 -15.91
N SER A 28 -12.64 -1.98 -16.16
CA SER A 28 -13.41 -1.92 -17.39
C SER A 28 -14.60 -0.96 -17.23
N LEU A 29 -14.62 0.15 -17.98
CA LEU A 29 -15.75 1.07 -17.96
C LEU A 29 -17.07 0.40 -18.43
N HIS A 30 -16.98 -0.59 -19.31
CA HIS A 30 -18.15 -1.36 -19.72
C HIS A 30 -18.73 -2.15 -18.52
N GLU A 31 -17.88 -2.80 -17.74
CA GLU A 31 -18.31 -3.54 -16.55
C GLU A 31 -18.86 -2.61 -15.47
N VAL A 32 -18.22 -1.47 -15.22
CA VAL A 32 -18.72 -0.45 -14.30
C VAL A 32 -20.12 0.04 -14.71
N ALA A 33 -20.29 0.36 -16.01
CA ALA A 33 -21.58 0.80 -16.53
C ALA A 33 -22.66 -0.30 -16.37
N ARG A 34 -22.29 -1.56 -16.70
CA ARG A 34 -23.17 -2.71 -16.54
C ARG A 34 -23.66 -2.88 -15.10
N ARG A 35 -22.75 -2.80 -14.12
CA ARG A 35 -23.08 -2.94 -12.71
C ARG A 35 -23.93 -1.77 -12.18
N LEU A 36 -23.67 -0.57 -12.67
CA LEU A 36 -24.47 0.62 -12.36
C LEU A 36 -25.83 0.67 -13.09
N GLY A 37 -26.08 -0.26 -14.04
CA GLY A 37 -27.31 -0.29 -14.81
C GLY A 37 -27.46 0.90 -15.77
N VAL A 38 -26.34 1.46 -16.26
CA VAL A 38 -26.30 2.60 -17.18
C VAL A 38 -25.55 2.23 -18.46
N LYS A 39 -25.69 3.06 -19.51
CA LYS A 39 -24.89 2.90 -20.73
C LYS A 39 -23.49 3.50 -20.53
N THR A 40 -22.46 2.87 -21.09
CA THR A 40 -21.07 3.34 -20.99
C THR A 40 -20.88 4.83 -21.36
N PRO A 41 -21.54 5.37 -22.40
CA PRO A 41 -21.45 6.81 -22.70
C PRO A 41 -21.92 7.72 -21.57
N SER A 42 -22.82 7.24 -20.69
CA SER A 42 -23.30 8.04 -19.55
C SER A 42 -22.21 8.31 -18.51
N LEU A 43 -21.20 7.44 -18.42
CA LEU A 43 -20.07 7.62 -17.51
C LEU A 43 -19.23 8.84 -17.91
N TYR A 44 -19.07 9.09 -19.21
CA TYR A 44 -18.26 10.20 -19.73
C TYR A 44 -18.85 11.59 -19.44
N ASN A 45 -20.08 11.67 -18.96
CA ASN A 45 -20.65 12.93 -18.41
C ASN A 45 -20.04 13.28 -17.03
N HIS A 46 -19.40 12.33 -16.36
CA HIS A 46 -18.87 12.46 -15.00
C HIS A 46 -17.36 12.21 -14.90
N ILE A 47 -16.80 11.44 -15.84
CA ILE A 47 -15.37 11.14 -15.93
C ILE A 47 -14.83 11.58 -17.28
N LYS A 48 -13.65 12.16 -17.32
CA LYS A 48 -13.05 12.68 -18.55
C LYS A 48 -12.62 11.56 -19.51
N ASN A 49 -11.97 10.54 -18.97
CA ASN A 49 -11.50 9.34 -19.69
C ASN A 49 -11.06 8.26 -18.68
N THR A 50 -10.71 7.08 -19.18
CA THR A 50 -10.25 5.94 -18.35
C THR A 50 -8.96 6.26 -17.59
N LYS A 51 -8.04 7.04 -18.18
CA LYS A 51 -6.78 7.43 -17.51
C LYS A 51 -7.06 8.28 -16.28
N GLU A 52 -7.96 9.24 -16.39
CA GLU A 52 -8.36 10.10 -15.28
C GLU A 52 -9.06 9.30 -14.17
N LEU A 53 -9.99 8.40 -14.53
CA LEU A 53 -10.62 7.51 -13.55
C LEU A 53 -9.57 6.64 -12.84
N ARG A 54 -8.61 6.06 -13.57
CA ARG A 54 -7.53 5.27 -12.96
C ARG A 54 -6.68 6.10 -11.99
N TYR A 55 -6.39 7.35 -12.32
CA TYR A 55 -5.68 8.26 -11.44
C TYR A 55 -6.47 8.56 -10.15
N GLU A 56 -7.77 8.77 -10.25
CA GLU A 56 -8.63 8.97 -9.07
C GLU A 56 -8.74 7.73 -8.19
N ILE A 57 -8.81 6.54 -8.80
CA ILE A 57 -8.74 5.28 -8.03
C ILE A 57 -7.39 5.16 -7.35
N PHE A 58 -6.29 5.54 -8.02
CA PHE A 58 -4.95 5.54 -7.46
C PHE A 58 -4.83 6.48 -6.24
N GLN A 59 -5.33 7.71 -6.34
CA GLN A 59 -5.39 8.64 -5.20
C GLN A 59 -6.20 8.06 -4.03
N TYR A 60 -7.36 7.49 -4.32
CA TYR A 60 -8.19 6.83 -3.33
C TYR A 60 -7.45 5.67 -2.65
N ALA A 61 -6.82 4.81 -3.44
CA ALA A 61 -6.07 3.64 -2.94
C ALA A 61 -4.94 4.05 -1.99
N ILE A 62 -4.15 5.07 -2.37
CA ILE A 62 -3.09 5.61 -1.51
C ILE A 62 -3.66 6.19 -0.22
N GLY A 63 -4.74 6.98 -0.31
CA GLY A 63 -5.40 7.53 0.87
C GLY A 63 -5.85 6.46 1.84
N GLN A 64 -6.48 5.37 1.36
CA GLN A 64 -6.90 4.23 2.18
C GLN A 64 -5.71 3.49 2.79
N PHE A 65 -4.66 3.23 2.01
CA PHE A 65 -3.46 2.54 2.46
C PHE A 65 -2.75 3.31 3.57
N VAL A 66 -2.54 4.60 3.37
CA VAL A 66 -1.88 5.47 4.37
C VAL A 66 -2.74 5.62 5.62
N ALA A 67 -4.05 5.82 5.47
CA ALA A 67 -4.98 5.94 6.61
C ALA A 67 -4.97 4.66 7.47
N ASN A 68 -4.95 3.48 6.84
CA ASN A 68 -4.85 2.18 7.53
C ASN A 68 -3.56 2.08 8.34
N GLN A 69 -2.42 2.44 7.76
CA GLN A 69 -1.12 2.41 8.44
C GLN A 69 -1.05 3.42 9.60
N ARG A 70 -1.48 4.65 9.38
CA ARG A 70 -1.51 5.68 10.42
C ARG A 70 -2.41 5.30 11.60
N ALA A 71 -3.58 4.72 11.31
CA ALA A 71 -4.47 4.23 12.36
C ALA A 71 -3.83 3.08 13.18
N ALA A 72 -3.17 2.15 12.52
CA ALA A 72 -2.51 1.02 13.20
C ALA A 72 -1.31 1.45 14.04
N THR A 73 -0.58 2.49 13.64
CA THR A 73 0.62 2.99 14.31
C THR A 73 0.34 4.11 15.30
N ALA A 74 -0.90 4.61 15.37
CA ALA A 74 -1.29 5.67 16.32
C ALA A 74 -0.92 5.29 17.77
N ASN A 75 -0.28 6.21 18.46
CA ASN A 75 0.19 6.04 19.83
C ASN A 75 1.22 4.91 20.04
N LYS A 76 1.80 4.37 18.98
CA LYS A 76 2.89 3.40 19.02
C LYS A 76 4.21 4.05 18.63
N ARG A 77 5.30 3.50 19.14
CA ARG A 77 6.65 3.99 18.85
C ARG A 77 7.62 2.84 18.60
N LYS A 78 8.67 3.13 17.84
CA LYS A 78 9.81 2.20 17.63
C LYS A 78 9.32 0.80 17.21
N ASP A 79 9.78 -0.25 17.87
CA ASP A 79 9.48 -1.65 17.55
C ASP A 79 7.99 -1.95 17.48
N GLU A 80 7.19 -1.38 18.39
CA GLU A 80 5.74 -1.57 18.38
C GLU A 80 5.10 -0.94 17.14
N ALA A 81 5.57 0.25 16.75
CA ALA A 81 5.10 0.91 15.54
C ALA A 81 5.53 0.16 14.26
N VAL A 82 6.78 -0.35 14.22
CA VAL A 82 7.27 -1.18 13.11
C VAL A 82 6.41 -2.43 12.92
N ARG A 83 6.11 -3.16 14.00
CA ARG A 83 5.27 -4.37 13.96
C ARG A 83 3.84 -4.06 13.53
N ALA A 84 3.26 -2.99 14.07
CA ALA A 84 1.91 -2.57 13.73
C ALA A 84 1.81 -2.10 12.27
N PHE A 85 2.82 -1.39 11.77
CA PHE A 85 2.91 -1.00 10.36
C PHE A 85 2.99 -2.23 9.45
N ALA A 86 3.84 -3.21 9.78
CA ALA A 86 3.98 -4.43 8.99
C ALA A 86 2.66 -5.22 8.89
N GLU A 87 1.95 -5.37 10.00
CA GLU A 87 0.65 -6.06 10.02
C GLU A 87 -0.41 -5.30 9.22
N ALA A 88 -0.51 -3.98 9.40
CA ALA A 88 -1.44 -3.15 8.63
C ALA A 88 -1.14 -3.17 7.13
N TYR A 89 0.14 -3.15 6.77
CA TYR A 89 0.60 -3.26 5.38
C TYR A 89 0.14 -4.57 4.75
N HIS A 90 0.37 -5.70 5.44
CA HIS A 90 -0.03 -7.02 4.97
C HIS A 90 -1.56 -7.14 4.88
N THR A 91 -2.29 -6.74 5.92
CA THR A 91 -3.76 -6.80 5.96
C THR A 91 -4.36 -6.02 4.79
N PHE A 92 -3.91 -4.79 4.56
CA PHE A 92 -4.41 -4.01 3.42
C PHE A 92 -4.14 -4.71 2.09
N ALA A 93 -2.91 -5.21 1.88
CA ALA A 93 -2.51 -5.84 0.63
C ALA A 93 -3.30 -7.11 0.32
N THR A 94 -3.64 -7.89 1.34
CA THR A 94 -4.39 -9.16 1.20
C THR A 94 -5.90 -8.95 1.07
N GLU A 95 -6.45 -7.95 1.76
CA GLU A 95 -7.88 -7.62 1.73
C GLU A 95 -8.26 -6.73 0.54
N ASN A 96 -7.32 -5.94 -0.02
CA ASN A 96 -7.55 -4.99 -1.11
C ASN A 96 -6.57 -5.25 -2.27
N LYS A 97 -6.61 -6.46 -2.83
CA LYS A 97 -5.63 -6.91 -3.83
C LYS A 97 -5.56 -6.04 -5.07
N GLY A 98 -6.71 -5.61 -5.58
CA GLY A 98 -6.80 -4.75 -6.76
C GLY A 98 -6.16 -3.38 -6.53
N LEU A 99 -6.50 -2.73 -5.41
CA LEU A 99 -5.95 -1.44 -5.01
C LEU A 99 -4.45 -1.55 -4.69
N TYR A 100 -4.03 -2.59 -3.97
CA TYR A 100 -2.63 -2.81 -3.65
C TYR A 100 -1.78 -2.98 -4.91
N ARG A 101 -2.22 -3.80 -5.86
CA ARG A 101 -1.53 -3.97 -7.15
C ARG A 101 -1.51 -2.68 -7.97
N LEU A 102 -2.57 -1.85 -7.88
CA LEU A 102 -2.58 -0.54 -8.51
C LEU A 102 -1.53 0.38 -7.89
N ILE A 103 -1.42 0.44 -6.55
CA ILE A 103 -0.40 1.20 -5.84
C ILE A 103 1.02 0.76 -6.26
N MET A 104 1.26 -0.55 -6.34
CA MET A 104 2.57 -1.09 -6.71
C MET A 104 2.89 -0.93 -8.20
N SER A 105 1.89 -0.70 -9.05
CA SER A 105 2.06 -0.39 -10.48
C SER A 105 2.23 1.10 -10.76
N ILE A 106 2.72 1.88 -9.80
CA ILE A 106 2.96 3.32 -9.98
C ILE A 106 3.68 3.53 -11.32
N PRO A 107 3.11 4.33 -12.21
CA PRO A 107 3.79 4.68 -13.44
C PRO A 107 5.13 5.35 -13.06
N SER A 108 6.22 4.70 -13.42
CA SER A 108 7.54 5.27 -13.27
C SER A 108 7.61 6.64 -13.97
N GLU A 109 8.55 7.44 -13.62
CA GLU A 109 9.17 8.60 -14.25
C GLU A 109 8.33 9.55 -15.14
N GLU A 110 7.26 9.10 -15.79
CA GLU A 110 6.50 9.90 -16.77
C GLU A 110 5.25 10.63 -16.23
N ASP A 111 4.76 10.29 -15.02
CA ASP A 111 3.58 10.93 -14.45
C ASP A 111 3.90 11.61 -13.11
N GLU A 112 4.33 12.87 -13.17
CA GLU A 112 4.65 13.69 -11.98
C GLU A 112 3.48 13.77 -10.99
N ARG A 113 2.23 13.83 -11.48
CA ARG A 113 1.04 13.83 -10.61
C ARG A 113 0.93 12.56 -9.77
N ALA A 114 1.26 11.40 -10.37
CA ALA A 114 1.23 10.13 -9.64
C ALA A 114 2.36 10.05 -8.61
N LYS A 115 3.53 10.61 -8.91
CA LYS A 115 4.65 10.69 -7.94
C LYS A 115 4.28 11.55 -6.73
N GLU A 116 3.71 12.74 -6.94
CA GLU A 116 3.26 13.63 -5.85
C GLU A 116 2.24 12.93 -4.95
N VAL A 117 1.25 12.26 -5.54
CA VAL A 117 0.23 11.49 -4.81
C VAL A 117 0.83 10.32 -4.03
N ALA A 118 1.95 9.76 -4.49
CA ALA A 118 2.61 8.63 -3.85
C ALA A 118 3.54 9.02 -2.66
N ILE A 119 3.88 10.30 -2.49
CA ILE A 119 4.73 10.76 -1.39
C ILE A 119 4.26 10.27 -0.01
N PRO A 120 2.97 10.35 0.35
CA PRO A 120 2.48 9.90 1.65
C PRO A 120 2.73 8.42 1.96
N LEU A 121 2.97 7.58 0.95
CA LEU A 121 3.33 6.16 1.16
C LEU A 121 4.63 5.99 1.96
N LEU A 122 5.50 7.00 1.96
CA LEU A 122 6.78 6.96 2.66
C LEU A 122 6.71 7.62 4.04
N GLU A 123 5.82 8.59 4.22
CA GLU A 123 5.81 9.45 5.41
C GLU A 123 5.70 8.63 6.70
N THR A 124 4.73 7.73 6.80
CA THR A 124 4.51 6.96 8.04
C THR A 124 5.72 6.09 8.42
N VAL A 125 6.35 5.42 7.47
CA VAL A 125 7.55 4.59 7.75
C VAL A 125 8.76 5.46 8.08
N VAL A 126 8.90 6.60 7.42
CA VAL A 126 9.97 7.58 7.72
C VAL A 126 9.82 8.14 9.13
N GLU A 127 8.61 8.55 9.53
CA GLU A 127 8.30 9.01 10.89
C GLU A 127 8.67 7.97 11.94
N ILE A 128 8.28 6.70 11.74
CA ILE A 128 8.61 5.59 12.65
C ILE A 128 10.13 5.40 12.79
N LEU A 129 10.86 5.43 11.68
CA LEU A 129 12.30 5.22 11.68
C LEU A 129 13.08 6.41 12.26
N THR A 130 12.59 7.63 12.03
CA THR A 130 13.16 8.84 12.64
C THR A 130 13.07 8.81 14.16
N ASP A 131 12.04 8.19 14.72
CA ASP A 131 11.84 8.03 16.16
C ASP A 131 12.94 7.22 16.87
N TYR A 132 13.72 6.44 16.12
CA TYR A 132 14.91 5.72 16.64
C TYR A 132 16.15 6.62 16.78
N GLY A 133 16.11 7.86 16.31
CA GLY A 133 17.26 8.77 16.33
C GLY A 133 18.29 8.47 15.23
N LEU A 134 17.88 7.81 14.15
CA LEU A 134 18.71 7.56 12.98
C LEU A 134 19.04 8.84 12.22
N THR A 135 20.14 8.85 11.49
CA THR A 135 20.44 9.91 10.51
C THR A 135 19.48 9.83 9.32
N GLU A 136 19.30 10.94 8.61
CA GLU A 136 18.45 10.98 7.41
C GLU A 136 18.88 9.92 6.36
N GLU A 137 20.18 9.71 6.17
CA GLU A 137 20.73 8.69 5.28
C GLU A 137 20.35 7.27 5.74
N SER A 138 20.51 6.96 7.04
CA SER A 138 20.10 5.66 7.59
C SER A 138 18.59 5.44 7.46
N VAL A 139 17.77 6.47 7.73
CA VAL A 139 16.32 6.39 7.52
C VAL A 139 16.00 6.07 6.05
N ALA A 140 16.68 6.72 5.10
CA ALA A 140 16.50 6.47 3.68
C ALA A 140 16.85 5.03 3.28
N HIS A 141 17.90 4.43 3.87
CA HIS A 141 18.25 3.03 3.64
C HIS A 141 17.26 2.06 4.29
N TRP A 142 16.96 2.24 5.56
CA TRP A 142 16.11 1.33 6.31
C TRP A 142 14.66 1.32 5.83
N GLN A 143 14.10 2.47 5.41
CA GLN A 143 12.76 2.47 4.81
C GLN A 143 12.71 1.66 3.50
N ARG A 144 13.79 1.67 2.69
CA ARG A 144 13.86 0.86 1.46
C ARG A 144 13.91 -0.62 1.78
N VAL A 145 14.78 -1.01 2.74
CA VAL A 145 14.91 -2.41 3.20
C VAL A 145 13.57 -2.91 3.74
N PHE A 146 12.93 -2.16 4.63
CA PHE A 146 11.67 -2.56 5.23
C PHE A 146 10.55 -2.75 4.22
N ARG A 147 10.38 -1.79 3.32
CA ARG A 147 9.37 -1.90 2.26
C ARG A 147 9.66 -3.03 1.29
N ALA A 148 10.93 -3.28 0.96
CA ALA A 148 11.31 -4.41 0.12
C ALA A 148 10.97 -5.75 0.77
N ILE A 149 11.22 -5.90 2.08
CA ILE A 149 10.84 -7.10 2.85
C ILE A 149 9.33 -7.31 2.81
N LEU A 150 8.55 -6.27 3.15
CA LEU A 150 7.09 -6.37 3.21
C LEU A 150 6.48 -6.67 1.83
N HIS A 151 6.90 -5.92 0.81
CA HIS A 151 6.40 -6.13 -0.55
C HIS A 151 6.82 -7.48 -1.12
N GLY A 152 8.08 -7.88 -0.91
CA GLY A 152 8.59 -9.17 -1.37
C GLY A 152 7.81 -10.33 -0.76
N PHE A 153 7.57 -10.31 0.55
CA PHE A 153 6.79 -11.34 1.22
C PHE A 153 5.37 -11.46 0.67
N ILE A 154 4.68 -10.33 0.53
CA ILE A 154 3.31 -10.28 -0.01
C ILE A 154 3.28 -10.74 -1.48
N SER A 155 4.27 -10.36 -2.27
CA SER A 155 4.38 -10.76 -3.68
C SER A 155 4.54 -12.28 -3.82
N GLU A 156 5.42 -12.89 -3.02
CA GLU A 156 5.62 -14.33 -2.99
C GLU A 156 4.36 -15.09 -2.52
N GLU A 157 3.66 -14.55 -1.51
CA GLU A 157 2.41 -15.10 -1.01
C GLU A 157 1.31 -15.03 -2.08
N ASP A 158 1.14 -13.88 -2.74
CA ASP A 158 0.10 -13.65 -3.76
C ASP A 158 0.33 -14.47 -5.04
N LEU A 159 1.60 -14.70 -5.41
CA LEU A 159 1.99 -15.57 -6.51
C LEU A 159 1.97 -17.06 -6.15
N GLY A 160 1.75 -17.40 -4.88
CA GLY A 160 1.63 -18.78 -4.41
C GLY A 160 2.97 -19.51 -4.27
N TYR A 161 4.10 -18.81 -4.21
CA TYR A 161 5.42 -19.45 -4.08
C TYR A 161 5.63 -20.18 -2.76
N PHE A 162 4.81 -19.89 -1.73
CA PHE A 162 4.85 -20.59 -0.43
C PHE A 162 4.08 -21.92 -0.41
N TYR A 163 3.67 -22.47 -1.56
CA TYR A 163 2.83 -23.65 -1.65
C TYR A 163 3.48 -24.94 -1.15
N TYR A 164 4.82 -25.03 -1.11
CA TYR A 164 5.53 -26.25 -0.70
C TYR A 164 5.29 -26.64 0.75
N TYR A 165 5.09 -25.68 1.63
CA TYR A 165 4.91 -25.86 3.06
C TYR A 165 3.56 -25.32 3.55
N LYS A 166 2.47 -25.73 2.90
CA LYS A 166 1.11 -25.23 3.18
C LYS A 166 0.65 -25.38 4.63
N SER A 167 1.23 -26.31 5.40
CA SER A 167 0.93 -26.51 6.82
C SER A 167 1.71 -25.58 7.76
N ILE A 168 2.67 -24.82 7.23
CA ILE A 168 3.47 -23.88 8.00
C ILE A 168 2.77 -22.53 8.06
N ASP A 169 2.68 -21.96 9.24
CA ASP A 169 2.05 -20.67 9.47
C ASP A 169 2.84 -19.53 8.82
N LEU A 170 2.28 -18.91 7.80
CA LEU A 170 2.87 -17.78 7.08
C LEU A 170 3.02 -16.54 7.96
N LYS A 171 2.10 -16.36 8.94
CA LYS A 171 2.21 -15.24 9.89
C LYS A 171 3.52 -15.34 10.67
N LYS A 172 3.88 -16.53 11.13
CA LYS A 172 5.16 -16.75 11.83
C LYS A 172 6.36 -16.40 10.95
N SER A 173 6.31 -16.72 9.66
CA SER A 173 7.38 -16.37 8.71
C SER A 173 7.49 -14.85 8.52
N ARG A 174 6.37 -14.12 8.44
CA ARG A 174 6.36 -12.66 8.40
C ARG A 174 6.93 -12.06 9.70
N ASP A 175 6.52 -12.60 10.85
CA ASP A 175 7.02 -12.14 12.15
C ASP A 175 8.54 -12.32 12.26
N ILE A 176 9.09 -13.41 11.73
CA ILE A 176 10.54 -13.63 11.62
C ILE A 176 11.19 -12.57 10.72
N ALA A 177 10.62 -12.28 9.55
CA ALA A 177 11.17 -11.29 8.62
C ALA A 177 11.20 -9.89 9.26
N VAL A 178 10.12 -9.49 9.97
CA VAL A 178 10.08 -8.23 10.72
C VAL A 178 11.08 -8.22 11.87
N GLN A 179 11.27 -9.37 12.58
CA GLN A 179 12.27 -9.48 13.62
C GLN A 179 13.69 -9.32 13.08
N CYS A 180 14.04 -9.97 11.96
CA CYS A 180 15.33 -9.79 11.31
C CYS A 180 15.60 -8.33 10.93
N PHE A 181 14.56 -7.62 10.46
CA PHE A 181 14.67 -6.19 10.22
C PHE A 181 14.99 -5.40 11.49
N LEU A 182 14.26 -5.66 12.58
CA LEU A 182 14.49 -5.00 13.89
C LEU A 182 15.87 -5.31 14.46
N ASP A 183 16.32 -6.56 14.36
CA ASP A 183 17.65 -6.97 14.85
C ASP A 183 18.77 -6.23 14.09
N GLY A 184 18.64 -6.10 12.77
CA GLY A 184 19.57 -5.32 11.95
C GLY A 184 19.58 -3.83 12.32
N LEU A 185 18.38 -3.24 12.53
CA LEU A 185 18.23 -1.85 12.94
C LEU A 185 18.87 -1.59 14.32
N HIS A 186 18.62 -2.49 15.27
CA HIS A 186 19.20 -2.41 16.63
C HIS A 186 20.72 -2.59 16.63
N ALA A 187 21.26 -3.43 15.72
CA ALA A 187 22.71 -3.60 15.58
C ALA A 187 23.37 -2.27 15.17
N GLU A 188 22.81 -1.55 14.17
CA GLU A 188 23.33 -0.23 13.77
C GLU A 188 23.24 0.79 14.92
N LEU A 189 22.14 0.76 15.69
CA LEU A 189 21.97 1.66 16.84
C LEU A 189 22.96 1.34 17.97
N GLY A 190 23.21 0.05 18.24
CA GLY A 190 24.15 -0.41 19.27
C GLY A 190 25.57 0.06 19.00
N ASP A 191 26.02 0.05 17.76
CA ASP A 191 27.33 0.56 17.36
C ASP A 191 27.44 2.10 17.53
N LYS A 192 26.35 2.83 17.33
CA LYS A 192 26.31 4.30 17.59
C LYS A 192 26.35 4.62 19.08
N TYR A 193 25.68 3.85 19.94
CA TYR A 193 25.75 4.05 21.39
C TYR A 193 27.15 3.75 21.97
N ARG A 194 27.88 2.76 21.44
CA ARG A 194 29.27 2.48 21.83
C ARG A 194 30.22 3.58 21.42
N ASN A 195 30.03 4.18 20.23
CA ASN A 195 30.90 5.25 19.72
C ASN A 195 30.58 6.64 20.28
N SER A 196 29.49 6.81 21.04
CA SER A 196 29.13 8.07 21.70
C SER A 196 29.55 8.13 23.17
N GLU A 197 30.07 7.01 23.72
CA GLU A 197 30.62 6.92 25.11
C GLU A 197 32.16 6.95 25.10
N GLU A 198 32.82 7.01 23.93
CA GLU A 198 34.25 7.30 23.78
C GLU A 198 34.49 8.79 23.43
#